data_ee982187b910773afbf39f2e5eae4f07
#
_entry.id   ee982187b910773afbf39f2e5eae4f07
#
_cell.length_a   1.000
_cell.length_b   1.000
_cell.length_c   1.000
_cell.angle_alpha   90.00
_cell.angle_beta   90.00
_cell.angle_gamma   90.00
#
_symmetry.space_group_name_H-M   'P 1'
#
loop_
_entity.id
_entity.type
_entity.pdbx_description
1 polymer ?
#
loop_
_entity_poly.entity_id
_entity_poly.type
_entity_poly.pdbx_seq_one_letter_code
_entity_poly.pdbx_strand_id
1 'polypeptide(L)'
;ILADTPTSAEPPYPTAIRHFARGMAHARKGALAEAAREADALHAIAGDPAMAKVSFFDINHADGVLRVADALLRGELLRARGKHQEAITALREAAAAEDALAYNEPADWPLPVRPYLGAALLETDNAKDAAEAFGQDLKTYPHNGWSLFGLAQAQEKLGQADAARET
;
A
#
# COMPACT_ATOMS: atom_id res chain seq x y z
N ILE A 1 16.81 7.99 -3.49
CA ILE A 1 16.34 7.47 -2.21
C ILE A 1 17.19 6.33 -1.67
N LEU A 2 17.64 5.37 -2.50
CA LEU A 2 18.47 4.24 -2.04
C LEU A 2 19.91 4.65 -1.67
N ALA A 3 20.43 5.72 -2.22
CA ALA A 3 21.75 6.27 -1.90
C ALA A 3 21.74 7.27 -0.74
N ASP A 4 20.55 7.61 -0.24
CA ASP A 4 20.36 8.61 0.79
C ASP A 4 20.61 8.00 2.18
N THR A 5 21.50 8.63 2.95
CA THR A 5 21.87 8.13 4.29
C THR A 5 21.09 8.92 5.34
N PRO A 6 20.33 8.26 6.22
CA PRO A 6 19.63 8.93 7.32
C PRO A 6 20.62 9.72 8.20
N THR A 7 20.27 10.93 8.58
CA THR A 7 20.98 11.63 9.64
C THR A 7 20.47 11.18 10.99
N SER A 8 21.34 11.06 11.98
CA SER A 8 21.00 10.61 13.35
C SER A 8 20.00 11.50 14.10
N ALA A 9 19.62 12.62 13.52
CA ALA A 9 18.71 13.63 14.10
C ALA A 9 17.33 13.68 13.42
N GLU A 10 17.01 12.73 12.50
CA GLU A 10 15.72 12.74 11.80
C GLU A 10 14.58 12.27 12.72
N PRO A 11 13.42 12.97 12.74
CA PRO A 11 12.28 12.54 13.53
C PRO A 11 11.77 11.14 13.15
N PRO A 12 11.15 10.37 14.06
CA PRO A 12 10.77 8.98 13.81
C PRO A 12 9.81 8.81 12.63
N TYR A 13 8.79 9.67 12.49
CA TYR A 13 7.81 9.54 11.41
C TYR A 13 8.43 9.70 10.00
N PRO A 14 9.18 10.76 9.66
CA PRO A 14 9.90 10.84 8.39
C PRO A 14 10.86 9.68 8.15
N THR A 15 11.53 9.21 9.21
CA THR A 15 12.41 8.03 9.14
C THR A 15 11.62 6.78 8.74
N ALA A 16 10.44 6.55 9.32
CA ALA A 16 9.55 5.45 8.97
C ALA A 16 9.10 5.50 7.50
N ILE A 17 8.68 6.68 7.02
CA ILE A 17 8.29 6.88 5.61
C ILE A 17 9.48 6.64 4.67
N ARG A 18 10.70 7.01 5.06
CA ARG A 18 11.91 6.69 4.30
C ARG A 18 12.13 5.17 4.22
N HIS A 19 11.99 4.44 5.34
CA HIS A 19 12.07 2.98 5.35
C HIS A 19 11.01 2.35 4.44
N PHE A 20 9.77 2.84 4.47
CA PHE A 20 8.73 2.43 3.55
C PHE A 20 9.16 2.59 2.09
N ALA A 21 9.58 3.79 1.70
CA ALA A 21 9.95 4.07 0.31
C ALA A 21 11.17 3.26 -0.18
N ARG A 22 12.17 3.05 0.69
CA ARG A 22 13.35 2.21 0.40
C ARG A 22 12.96 0.75 0.32
N GLY A 23 12.13 0.25 1.23
CA GLY A 23 11.60 -1.10 1.23
C GLY A 23 10.85 -1.44 -0.06
N MET A 24 9.95 -0.55 -0.48
CA MET A 24 9.22 -0.66 -1.76
C MET A 24 10.19 -0.69 -2.94
N ALA A 25 11.19 0.20 -2.98
CA ALA A 25 12.18 0.24 -4.05
C ALA A 25 13.03 -1.04 -4.09
N HIS A 26 13.48 -1.56 -2.95
CA HIS A 26 14.22 -2.82 -2.86
C HIS A 26 13.37 -4.02 -3.29
N ALA A 27 12.10 -4.10 -2.85
CA ALA A 27 11.20 -5.17 -3.27
C ALA A 27 11.01 -5.19 -4.79
N ARG A 28 10.80 -4.02 -5.40
CA ARG A 28 10.66 -3.87 -6.87
C ARG A 28 11.93 -4.22 -7.65
N LYS A 29 13.10 -4.09 -7.04
CA LYS A 29 14.39 -4.48 -7.63
C LYS A 29 14.77 -5.95 -7.36
N GLY A 30 13.95 -6.71 -6.65
CA GLY A 30 14.25 -8.09 -6.24
C GLY A 30 15.29 -8.21 -5.12
N ALA A 31 15.70 -7.09 -4.50
CA ALA A 31 16.61 -7.06 -3.36
C ALA A 31 15.86 -7.38 -2.06
N LEU A 32 15.39 -8.65 -1.93
CA LEU A 32 14.42 -9.05 -0.91
C LEU A 32 14.96 -9.00 0.52
N ALA A 33 16.27 -9.20 0.70
CA ALA A 33 16.91 -9.11 2.02
C ALA A 33 16.98 -7.65 2.51
N GLU A 34 17.30 -6.72 1.61
CA GLU A 34 17.28 -5.29 1.86
C GLU A 34 15.86 -4.79 2.15
N ALA A 35 14.90 -5.22 1.32
CA ALA A 35 13.49 -4.88 1.54
C ALA A 35 12.98 -5.36 2.90
N ALA A 36 13.40 -6.55 3.35
CA ALA A 36 13.03 -7.07 4.66
C ALA A 36 13.61 -6.22 5.80
N ARG A 37 14.89 -5.81 5.71
CA ARG A 37 15.50 -4.94 6.74
C ARG A 37 14.79 -3.59 6.84
N GLU A 38 14.39 -3.02 5.71
CA GLU A 38 13.63 -1.78 5.70
C GLU A 38 12.22 -1.98 6.28
N ALA A 39 11.56 -3.10 6.00
CA ALA A 39 10.26 -3.44 6.57
C ALA A 39 10.34 -3.63 8.10
N ASP A 40 11.36 -4.34 8.60
CA ASP A 40 11.56 -4.54 10.03
C ASP A 40 11.79 -3.20 10.76
N ALA A 41 12.58 -2.29 10.15
CA ALA A 41 12.84 -0.96 10.71
C ALA A 41 11.57 -0.08 10.72
N LEU A 42 10.77 -0.11 9.64
CA LEU A 42 9.47 0.54 9.60
C LEU A 42 8.54 0.00 10.68
N HIS A 43 8.43 -1.33 10.79
CA HIS A 43 7.56 -2.00 11.75
C HIS A 43 7.90 -1.61 13.20
N ALA A 44 9.18 -1.54 13.53
CA ALA A 44 9.65 -1.11 14.86
C ALA A 44 9.19 0.32 15.21
N ILE A 45 9.26 1.25 14.24
CA ILE A 45 8.82 2.64 14.46
C ILE A 45 7.28 2.71 14.50
N ALA A 46 6.58 1.99 13.61
CA ALA A 46 5.12 1.96 13.58
C ALA A 46 4.51 1.42 14.88
N GLY A 47 5.22 0.48 15.55
CA GLY A 47 4.83 -0.09 16.84
C GLY A 47 5.19 0.77 18.05
N ASP A 48 5.91 1.87 17.87
CA ASP A 48 6.26 2.76 18.99
C ASP A 48 5.03 3.55 19.47
N PRO A 49 4.62 3.43 20.75
CA PRO A 49 3.51 4.19 21.31
C PRO A 49 3.64 5.73 21.20
N ALA A 50 4.87 6.23 20.99
CA ALA A 50 5.09 7.65 20.75
C ALA A 50 4.43 8.14 19.45
N MET A 51 4.22 7.26 18.46
CA MET A 51 3.58 7.61 17.18
C MET A 51 2.11 7.98 17.36
N ALA A 52 1.42 7.42 18.33
CA ALA A 52 0.05 7.82 18.67
C ALA A 52 -0.07 9.24 19.24
N LYS A 53 1.06 9.87 19.63
CA LYS A 53 1.11 11.25 20.12
C LYS A 53 1.45 12.27 19.05
N VAL A 54 1.86 11.80 17.86
CA VAL A 54 2.14 12.64 16.70
C VAL A 54 0.86 12.72 15.89
N SER A 55 0.27 13.91 15.76
CA SER A 55 -0.96 14.10 14.96
C SER A 55 -0.73 15.03 13.76
N PHE A 56 -1.55 14.86 12.75
CA PHE A 56 -1.62 15.72 11.57
C PHE A 56 -2.90 16.56 11.69
N PHE A 57 -2.75 17.83 12.03
CA PHE A 57 -3.87 18.78 12.22
C PHE A 57 -4.96 18.30 13.20
N ASP A 58 -4.60 17.44 14.16
CA ASP A 58 -5.52 16.79 15.09
C ASP A 58 -6.61 15.92 14.41
N ILE A 59 -6.36 15.48 13.18
CA ILE A 59 -7.29 14.65 12.38
C ILE A 59 -6.86 13.19 12.43
N ASN A 60 -5.64 12.88 11.95
CA ASN A 60 -5.07 11.53 12.00
C ASN A 60 -3.79 11.52 12.85
N HIS A 61 -3.48 10.36 13.42
CA HIS A 61 -2.25 10.13 14.16
C HIS A 61 -1.25 9.33 13.33
N ALA A 62 0.04 9.53 13.59
CA ALA A 62 1.11 8.90 12.84
C ALA A 62 1.08 7.37 12.91
N ASP A 63 0.67 6.79 14.04
CA ASP A 63 0.52 5.34 14.18
C ASP A 63 -0.52 4.75 13.20
N GLY A 64 -1.64 5.45 12.98
CA GLY A 64 -2.65 5.08 11.99
C GLY A 64 -2.08 5.09 10.57
N VAL A 65 -1.39 6.16 10.18
CA VAL A 65 -0.76 6.30 8.86
C VAL A 65 0.37 5.27 8.67
N LEU A 66 1.20 5.06 9.69
CA LEU A 66 2.29 4.08 9.62
C LEU A 66 1.78 2.63 9.59
N ARG A 67 0.59 2.34 10.13
CA ARG A 67 -0.06 1.03 9.98
C ARG A 67 -0.39 0.73 8.53
N VAL A 68 -0.83 1.72 7.75
CA VAL A 68 -1.02 1.57 6.30
C VAL A 68 0.31 1.26 5.62
N ALA A 69 1.35 2.05 5.91
CA ALA A 69 2.67 1.88 5.33
C ALA A 69 3.26 0.49 5.62
N ASP A 70 3.20 0.05 6.88
CA ASP A 70 3.74 -1.25 7.33
C ASP A 70 3.03 -2.41 6.65
N ALA A 71 1.70 -2.42 6.66
CA ALA A 71 0.93 -3.49 6.05
C ALA A 71 1.09 -3.52 4.51
N LEU A 72 1.16 -2.37 3.84
CA LEU A 72 1.38 -2.28 2.41
C LEU A 72 2.78 -2.79 2.01
N LEU A 73 3.84 -2.35 2.71
CA LEU A 73 5.19 -2.81 2.43
C LEU A 73 5.33 -4.32 2.68
N ARG A 74 4.75 -4.83 3.77
CA ARG A 74 4.71 -6.26 4.07
C ARG A 74 4.02 -7.03 2.96
N GLY A 75 2.87 -6.55 2.46
CA GLY A 75 2.14 -7.15 1.36
C GLY A 75 2.97 -7.23 0.08
N GLU A 76 3.61 -6.14 -0.32
CA GLU A 76 4.47 -6.09 -1.51
C GLU A 76 5.73 -6.96 -1.37
N LEU A 77 6.32 -7.04 -0.18
CA LEU A 77 7.45 -7.94 0.08
C LEU A 77 7.03 -9.42 0.00
N LEU A 78 5.88 -9.78 0.54
CA LEU A 78 5.32 -11.14 0.44
C LEU A 78 5.01 -11.50 -1.02
N ARG A 79 4.42 -10.56 -1.77
CA ARG A 79 4.17 -10.72 -3.20
C ARG A 79 5.47 -10.94 -3.99
N ALA A 80 6.49 -10.15 -3.73
CA ALA A 80 7.82 -10.31 -4.35
C ALA A 80 8.51 -11.65 -3.99
N ARG A 81 8.13 -12.27 -2.87
CA ARG A 81 8.58 -13.62 -2.46
C ARG A 81 7.72 -14.76 -3.04
N GLY A 82 6.71 -14.47 -3.85
CA GLY A 82 5.76 -15.47 -4.38
C GLY A 82 4.75 -15.99 -3.35
N LYS A 83 4.64 -15.35 -2.18
CA LYS A 83 3.71 -15.72 -1.11
C LYS A 83 2.36 -15.03 -1.30
N HIS A 84 1.72 -15.33 -2.42
CA HIS A 84 0.57 -14.57 -2.91
C HIS A 84 -0.59 -14.50 -1.92
N GLN A 85 -0.94 -15.59 -1.24
CA GLN A 85 -2.08 -15.61 -0.32
C GLN A 85 -1.80 -14.79 0.96
N GLU A 86 -0.57 -14.87 1.49
CA GLU A 86 -0.13 -14.05 2.61
C GLU A 86 -0.08 -12.56 2.19
N ALA A 87 0.35 -12.27 0.96
CA ALA A 87 0.38 -10.91 0.41
C ALA A 87 -1.02 -10.30 0.32
N ILE A 88 -2.01 -11.04 -0.22
CA ILE A 88 -3.41 -10.59 -0.31
C ILE A 88 -3.96 -10.28 1.08
N THR A 89 -3.66 -11.12 2.08
CA THR A 89 -4.09 -10.88 3.47
C THR A 89 -3.51 -9.57 4.00
N ALA A 90 -2.20 -9.36 3.84
CA ALA A 90 -1.54 -8.13 4.30
C ALA A 90 -2.04 -6.87 3.55
N LEU A 91 -2.33 -6.99 2.24
CA LEU A 91 -2.88 -5.88 1.45
C LEU A 91 -4.34 -5.56 1.83
N ARG A 92 -5.14 -6.55 2.23
CA ARG A 92 -6.48 -6.30 2.81
C ARG A 92 -6.38 -5.59 4.16
N GLU A 93 -5.42 -5.95 5.01
CA GLU A 93 -5.14 -5.24 6.27
C GLU A 93 -4.73 -3.79 6.00
N ALA A 94 -3.88 -3.55 4.99
CA ALA A 94 -3.47 -2.21 4.58
C ALA A 94 -4.66 -1.37 4.09
N ALA A 95 -5.54 -1.95 3.26
CA ALA A 95 -6.74 -1.26 2.78
C ALA A 95 -7.71 -0.93 3.93
N ALA A 96 -7.89 -1.84 4.88
CA ALA A 96 -8.70 -1.58 6.07
C ALA A 96 -8.08 -0.50 6.97
N ALA A 97 -6.76 -0.44 7.07
CA ALA A 97 -6.07 0.62 7.81
C ALA A 97 -6.20 1.99 7.11
N GLU A 98 -6.15 2.02 5.77
CA GLU A 98 -6.40 3.23 4.97
C GLU A 98 -7.84 3.73 5.18
N ASP A 99 -8.83 2.84 5.12
CA ASP A 99 -10.24 3.17 5.34
C ASP A 99 -10.55 3.72 6.74
N ALA A 100 -9.71 3.38 7.72
CA ALA A 100 -9.84 3.87 9.09
C ALA A 100 -9.29 5.29 9.28
N LEU A 101 -8.56 5.84 8.31
CA LEU A 101 -8.09 7.22 8.37
C LEU A 101 -9.25 8.18 8.11
N ALA A 102 -9.31 9.23 8.90
CA ALA A 102 -10.24 10.32 8.67
C ALA A 102 -9.82 11.11 7.43
N TYR A 103 -10.80 11.63 6.69
CA TYR A 103 -10.55 12.47 5.52
C TYR A 103 -9.74 13.71 5.89
N ASN A 104 -8.71 14.01 5.08
CA ASN A 104 -7.87 15.20 5.17
C ASN A 104 -7.38 15.62 3.77
N GLU A 105 -7.11 16.90 3.55
CA GLU A 105 -6.49 17.42 2.33
C GLU A 105 -5.30 18.33 2.64
N PRO A 106 -4.10 17.97 2.11
CA PRO A 106 -3.82 16.75 1.35
C PRO A 106 -3.98 15.49 2.20
N ALA A 107 -4.30 14.36 1.56
CA ALA A 107 -4.42 13.08 2.26
C ALA A 107 -3.13 12.72 3.01
N ASP A 108 -3.26 12.34 4.29
CA ASP A 108 -2.11 11.97 5.12
C ASP A 108 -1.42 10.69 4.62
N TRP A 109 -2.17 9.83 3.88
CA TRP A 109 -1.63 8.72 3.12
C TRP A 109 -1.87 8.93 1.62
N PRO A 110 -0.82 9.21 0.80
CA PRO A 110 -1.00 9.64 -0.60
C PRO A 110 -1.03 8.49 -1.62
N LEU A 111 -0.83 7.24 -1.19
CA LEU A 111 -0.73 6.09 -2.08
C LEU A 111 -1.92 5.14 -1.88
N PRO A 112 -3.00 5.22 -2.68
CA PRO A 112 -4.14 4.31 -2.54
C PRO A 112 -3.70 2.85 -2.51
N VAL A 113 -4.19 2.09 -1.53
CA VAL A 113 -3.77 0.70 -1.30
C VAL A 113 -4.47 -0.28 -2.25
N ARG A 114 -5.72 -0.01 -2.60
CA ARG A 114 -6.55 -0.93 -3.40
C ARG A 114 -5.98 -1.29 -4.77
N PRO A 115 -5.26 -0.43 -5.50
CA PRO A 115 -4.56 -0.83 -6.72
C PRO A 115 -3.53 -1.95 -6.51
N TYR A 116 -2.83 -1.96 -5.38
CA TYR A 116 -1.89 -3.03 -5.02
C TYR A 116 -2.61 -4.34 -4.71
N LEU A 117 -3.72 -4.27 -3.96
CA LEU A 117 -4.57 -5.42 -3.66
C LEU A 117 -5.16 -6.01 -4.94
N GLY A 118 -5.74 -5.18 -5.81
CA GLY A 118 -6.31 -5.62 -7.08
C GLY A 118 -5.28 -6.31 -7.98
N ALA A 119 -4.06 -5.76 -8.06
CA ALA A 119 -2.97 -6.37 -8.82
C ALA A 119 -2.56 -7.74 -8.25
N ALA A 120 -2.45 -7.88 -6.92
CA ALA A 120 -2.14 -9.17 -6.28
C ALA A 120 -3.24 -10.22 -6.50
N LEU A 121 -4.51 -9.79 -6.52
CA LEU A 121 -5.66 -10.66 -6.81
C LEU A 121 -5.66 -11.12 -8.27
N LEU A 122 -5.30 -10.25 -9.23
CA LEU A 122 -5.15 -10.62 -10.64
C LEU A 122 -4.04 -11.65 -10.89
N GLU A 123 -2.95 -11.59 -10.14
CA GLU A 123 -1.84 -12.55 -10.20
C GLU A 123 -2.25 -13.96 -9.74
N THR A 124 -3.32 -14.07 -8.97
CA THR A 124 -3.86 -15.35 -8.46
C THR A 124 -5.18 -15.75 -9.13
N ASP A 125 -5.47 -15.17 -10.30
CA ASP A 125 -6.69 -15.40 -11.09
C ASP A 125 -8.01 -15.10 -10.34
N ASN A 126 -7.96 -14.31 -9.27
CA ASN A 126 -9.14 -13.83 -8.54
C ASN A 126 -9.72 -12.57 -9.19
N ALA A 127 -10.09 -12.67 -10.47
CA ALA A 127 -10.53 -11.51 -11.27
C ALA A 127 -11.77 -10.81 -10.68
N LYS A 128 -12.68 -11.55 -10.04
CA LYS A 128 -13.88 -10.97 -9.41
C LYS A 128 -13.52 -10.05 -8.24
N ASP A 129 -12.72 -10.55 -7.29
CA ASP A 129 -12.26 -9.76 -6.14
C ASP A 129 -11.37 -8.59 -6.57
N ALA A 130 -10.59 -8.79 -7.65
CA ALA A 130 -9.77 -7.72 -8.24
C ALA A 130 -10.63 -6.58 -8.80
N ALA A 131 -11.68 -6.92 -9.57
CA ALA A 131 -12.63 -5.93 -10.09
C ALA A 131 -13.32 -5.16 -8.96
N GLU A 132 -13.66 -5.83 -7.86
CA GLU A 132 -14.25 -5.21 -6.68
C GLU A 132 -13.25 -4.23 -6.02
N ALA A 133 -11.99 -4.66 -5.82
CA ALA A 133 -10.96 -3.82 -5.22
C ALA A 133 -10.70 -2.54 -6.04
N PHE A 134 -10.51 -2.66 -7.36
CA PHE A 134 -10.34 -1.51 -8.24
C PHE A 134 -11.60 -0.62 -8.29
N GLY A 135 -12.78 -1.23 -8.39
CA GLY A 135 -14.04 -0.48 -8.40
C GLY A 135 -14.28 0.27 -7.08
N GLN A 136 -13.85 -0.26 -5.94
CA GLN A 136 -13.94 0.44 -4.67
C GLN A 136 -12.95 1.61 -4.60
N ASP A 137 -11.73 1.46 -5.13
CA ASP A 137 -10.77 2.56 -5.25
C ASP A 137 -11.34 3.73 -6.07
N LEU A 138 -11.98 3.41 -7.20
CA LEU A 138 -12.55 4.40 -8.12
C LEU A 138 -13.73 5.18 -7.53
N LYS A 139 -14.36 4.72 -6.46
CA LYS A 139 -15.38 5.51 -5.74
C LYS A 139 -14.76 6.72 -5.02
N THR A 140 -13.53 6.55 -4.51
CA THR A 140 -12.77 7.61 -3.82
C THR A 140 -11.91 8.39 -4.80
N TYR A 141 -11.29 7.70 -5.77
CA TYR A 141 -10.37 8.26 -6.75
C TYR A 141 -10.83 7.97 -8.19
N PRO A 142 -11.89 8.65 -8.71
CA PRO A 142 -12.54 8.29 -9.98
C PRO A 142 -11.62 8.30 -11.21
N HIS A 143 -10.49 9.01 -11.14
CA HIS A 143 -9.52 9.14 -12.22
C HIS A 143 -8.20 8.43 -11.94
N ASN A 144 -8.17 7.47 -11.01
CA ASN A 144 -6.98 6.69 -10.75
C ASN A 144 -6.71 5.75 -11.94
N GLY A 145 -5.76 6.12 -12.80
CA GLY A 145 -5.42 5.36 -14.00
C GLY A 145 -4.95 3.92 -13.71
N TRP A 146 -4.33 3.66 -12.55
CA TRP A 146 -3.96 2.31 -12.15
C TRP A 146 -5.18 1.44 -11.89
N SER A 147 -6.19 1.98 -11.23
CA SER A 147 -7.44 1.27 -10.95
C SER A 147 -8.31 1.12 -12.20
N LEU A 148 -8.38 2.11 -13.07
CA LEU A 148 -9.08 1.98 -14.36
C LEU A 148 -8.44 0.86 -15.20
N PHE A 149 -7.12 0.89 -15.38
CA PHE A 149 -6.42 -0.14 -16.14
C PHE A 149 -6.58 -1.54 -15.51
N GLY A 150 -6.45 -1.63 -14.18
CA GLY A 150 -6.62 -2.91 -13.47
C GLY A 150 -8.05 -3.43 -13.53
N LEU A 151 -9.06 -2.56 -13.47
CA LEU A 151 -10.46 -2.93 -13.62
C LEU A 151 -10.75 -3.48 -15.02
N ALA A 152 -10.25 -2.81 -16.07
CA ALA A 152 -10.39 -3.30 -17.45
C ALA A 152 -9.79 -4.70 -17.60
N GLN A 153 -8.57 -4.94 -17.06
CA GLN A 153 -7.96 -6.28 -17.09
C GLN A 153 -8.79 -7.34 -16.32
N ALA A 154 -9.35 -6.97 -15.18
CA ALA A 154 -10.21 -7.88 -14.42
C ALA A 154 -11.49 -8.22 -15.19
N GLN A 155 -12.13 -7.24 -15.82
CA GLN A 155 -13.32 -7.41 -16.63
C GLN A 155 -13.05 -8.27 -17.87
N GLU A 156 -11.90 -8.11 -18.54
CA GLU A 156 -11.48 -8.99 -19.64
C GLU A 156 -11.37 -10.45 -19.17
N LYS A 157 -10.72 -10.70 -18.02
CA LYS A 157 -10.62 -12.06 -17.45
C LYS A 157 -11.99 -12.65 -17.09
N LEU A 158 -12.98 -11.82 -16.78
CA LEU A 158 -14.37 -12.21 -16.50
C LEU A 158 -15.23 -12.38 -17.75
N GLY A 159 -14.67 -12.15 -18.96
CA GLY A 159 -15.41 -12.22 -20.22
C GLY A 159 -16.34 -11.01 -20.45
N GLN A 160 -16.15 -9.91 -19.74
CA GLN A 160 -16.95 -8.68 -19.81
C GLN A 160 -16.28 -7.66 -20.75
N ALA A 161 -16.02 -8.07 -22.00
CA ALA A 161 -15.22 -7.29 -22.96
C ALA A 161 -15.83 -5.91 -23.30
N ASP A 162 -17.14 -5.75 -23.26
CA ASP A 162 -17.79 -4.46 -23.51
C ASP A 162 -17.55 -3.49 -22.35
N ALA A 163 -17.75 -3.94 -21.11
CA ALA A 163 -17.45 -3.15 -19.91
C ALA A 163 -15.98 -2.73 -19.85
N ALA A 164 -15.05 -3.64 -20.19
CA ALA A 164 -13.61 -3.35 -20.20
C ALA A 164 -13.21 -2.25 -21.20
N ARG A 165 -13.96 -2.07 -22.29
CA ARG A 165 -13.72 -0.99 -23.27
C ARG A 165 -14.28 0.37 -22.85
N GLU A 166 -15.25 0.37 -21.95
CA GLU A 166 -15.88 1.59 -21.44
C GLU A 166 -15.19 2.11 -20.17
N THR A 167 -14.37 1.27 -19.52
CA THR A 167 -13.55 1.61 -18.36
C THR A 167 -12.31 2.43 -18.77
#